data_256d31b819648bad09fbfc3a669ccc08
#
_entry.id   256d31b819648bad09fbfc3a669ccc08
#
_cell.length_a   1.000
_cell.length_b   1.000
_cell.length_c   1.000
_cell.angle_alpha   90.00
_cell.angle_beta   90.00
_cell.angle_gamma   90.00
#
_symmetry.space_group_name_H-M   'P 1'
#
loop_
_entity.id
_entity.type
_entity.pdbx_description
1 polymer ?
#
loop_
_entity_poly.entity_id
_entity_poly.type
_entity_poly.pdbx_seq_one_letter_code
_entity_poly.pdbx_strand_id
1 'polypeptide(L)'
;MAGIRDGVAAAVVWSPSLMEYKHSADHPMSPRRLDLTMSLATELGVLQGVEMLDPGSASDEELLRVHTSRYIGAVKAAGGLPPGEHYGMSHGLGTADNPTFPAMHEASAAVAGGTLAAARAI
;
A
#
# COMPACT_ATOMS: atom_id res chain seq x y z
N MET A 1 -20.71 5.06 2.13
CA MET A 1 -19.55 4.91 3.02
C MET A 1 -19.79 3.74 3.96
N ALA A 2 -18.92 2.75 3.96
CA ALA A 2 -18.98 1.69 4.96
C ALA A 2 -18.20 2.16 6.20
N GLY A 3 -18.90 2.71 7.17
CA GLY A 3 -18.33 2.92 8.51
C GLY A 3 -18.26 1.62 9.29
N ILE A 4 -17.58 1.64 10.44
CA ILE A 4 -17.62 0.53 11.39
C ILE A 4 -19.08 0.30 11.78
N ARG A 5 -19.55 -0.94 11.68
CA ARG A 5 -20.94 -1.30 12.03
C ARG A 5 -21.20 -1.07 13.51
N ASP A 6 -22.40 -0.70 13.84
CA ASP A 6 -22.82 -0.55 15.24
C ASP A 6 -22.51 -1.82 16.03
N GLY A 7 -21.80 -1.65 17.14
CA GLY A 7 -21.38 -2.74 18.02
C GLY A 7 -20.03 -3.38 17.71
N VAL A 8 -19.33 -2.96 16.66
CA VAL A 8 -17.95 -3.38 16.37
C VAL A 8 -16.97 -2.44 17.06
N ALA A 9 -16.11 -3.00 17.92
CA ALA A 9 -15.14 -2.20 18.68
C ALA A 9 -13.90 -1.79 17.88
N ALA A 10 -13.60 -2.49 16.78
CA ALA A 10 -12.43 -2.25 15.93
C ALA A 10 -12.63 -2.79 14.53
N ALA A 11 -11.92 -2.21 13.57
CA ALA A 11 -11.81 -2.72 12.22
C ALA A 11 -10.34 -2.79 11.80
N VAL A 12 -10.03 -3.69 10.89
CA VAL A 12 -8.70 -3.83 10.27
C VAL A 12 -8.86 -3.72 8.77
N VAL A 13 -8.10 -2.84 8.16
CA VAL A 13 -8.01 -2.75 6.71
C VAL A 13 -6.95 -3.72 6.23
N TRP A 14 -7.36 -4.72 5.47
CA TRP A 14 -6.45 -5.75 4.99
C TRP A 14 -6.90 -6.34 3.65
N SER A 15 -5.92 -6.54 2.79
CA SER A 15 -6.05 -7.35 1.58
C SER A 15 -4.68 -7.86 1.18
N PRO A 16 -4.57 -9.04 0.55
CA PRO A 16 -3.32 -9.51 -0.05
C PRO A 16 -2.68 -8.51 -1.03
N SER A 17 -3.46 -7.61 -1.63
CA SER A 17 -2.96 -6.55 -2.51
C SER A 17 -1.95 -5.61 -1.82
N LEU A 18 -2.01 -5.47 -0.51
CA LEU A 18 -1.05 -4.67 0.26
C LEU A 18 0.36 -5.30 0.27
N MET A 19 0.47 -6.59 -0.04
CA MET A 19 1.75 -7.29 -0.14
C MET A 19 2.44 -7.10 -1.50
N GLU A 20 1.78 -6.47 -2.47
CA GLU A 20 2.37 -6.16 -3.77
C GLU A 20 3.37 -4.98 -3.70
N TYR A 21 3.38 -4.23 -2.60
CA TYR A 21 4.41 -3.24 -2.33
C TYR A 21 5.69 -3.97 -1.89
N LYS A 22 6.47 -4.39 -2.86
CA LYS A 22 7.70 -5.15 -2.64
C LYS A 22 8.82 -4.64 -3.54
N HIS A 23 9.97 -4.43 -2.96
CA HIS A 23 11.20 -4.12 -3.68
C HIS A 23 11.85 -5.41 -4.22
N SER A 24 13.11 -5.64 -3.91
CA SER A 24 13.80 -6.90 -4.21
C SER A 24 13.65 -7.91 -3.08
N ALA A 25 14.01 -9.17 -3.35
CA ALA A 25 13.98 -10.24 -2.34
C ALA A 25 14.89 -9.94 -1.12
N ASP A 26 15.99 -9.21 -1.35
CA ASP A 26 16.98 -8.89 -0.32
C ASP A 26 16.72 -7.54 0.37
N HIS A 27 15.68 -6.81 -0.04
CA HIS A 27 15.39 -5.52 0.58
C HIS A 27 14.81 -5.70 1.98
N PRO A 28 15.26 -4.91 3.00
CA PRO A 28 14.78 -5.05 4.39
C PRO A 28 13.27 -4.84 4.53
N MET A 29 12.68 -3.97 3.70
CA MET A 29 11.22 -3.78 3.66
C MET A 29 10.57 -4.88 2.83
N SER A 30 10.35 -6.03 3.47
CA SER A 30 9.69 -7.17 2.86
C SER A 30 8.21 -7.25 3.25
N PRO A 31 7.31 -7.53 2.30
CA PRO A 31 5.89 -7.76 2.60
C PRO A 31 5.65 -9.02 3.45
N ARG A 32 6.62 -9.93 3.55
CA ARG A 32 6.55 -11.11 4.40
C ARG A 32 6.21 -10.77 5.87
N ARG A 33 6.68 -9.60 6.36
CA ARG A 33 6.33 -9.14 7.71
C ARG A 33 4.82 -8.95 7.90
N LEU A 34 4.12 -8.52 6.86
CA LEU A 34 2.66 -8.36 6.88
C LEU A 34 1.95 -9.70 6.90
N ASP A 35 2.39 -10.63 6.06
CA ASP A 35 1.88 -12.00 6.03
C ASP A 35 2.05 -12.69 7.39
N LEU A 36 3.24 -12.63 7.96
CA LEU A 36 3.51 -13.21 9.29
C LEU A 36 2.69 -12.54 10.38
N THR A 37 2.52 -11.23 10.33
CA THR A 37 1.69 -10.48 11.30
C THR A 37 0.24 -10.92 11.24
N MET A 38 -0.32 -11.00 10.03
CA MET A 38 -1.72 -11.41 9.86
C MET A 38 -1.94 -12.88 10.22
N SER A 39 -1.00 -13.75 9.87
CA SER A 39 -1.03 -15.17 10.26
C SER A 39 -1.00 -15.32 11.77
N LEU A 40 -0.09 -14.65 12.46
CA LEU A 40 0.01 -14.70 13.91
C LEU A 40 -1.25 -14.13 14.59
N ALA A 41 -1.77 -13.01 14.11
CA ALA A 41 -3.00 -12.42 14.65
C ALA A 41 -4.20 -13.36 14.49
N THR A 42 -4.28 -14.09 13.39
CA THR A 42 -5.31 -15.08 13.11
C THR A 42 -5.18 -16.27 14.07
N GLU A 43 -3.99 -16.84 14.19
CA GLU A 43 -3.71 -18.00 15.08
C GLU A 43 -3.97 -17.67 16.56
N LEU A 44 -3.65 -16.47 16.99
CA LEU A 44 -3.92 -16.01 18.36
C LEU A 44 -5.39 -15.60 18.59
N GLY A 45 -6.22 -15.63 17.56
CA GLY A 45 -7.64 -15.28 17.68
C GLY A 45 -7.93 -13.80 17.94
N VAL A 46 -6.93 -12.91 17.83
CA VAL A 46 -7.11 -11.46 18.11
C VAL A 46 -7.95 -10.74 17.05
N LEU A 47 -8.18 -11.38 15.91
CA LEU A 47 -9.06 -10.84 14.85
C LEU A 47 -10.52 -11.31 15.00
N GLN A 48 -10.85 -12.09 16.01
CA GLN A 48 -12.24 -12.51 16.24
C GLN A 48 -13.11 -11.32 16.63
N GLY A 49 -14.22 -11.13 15.91
CA GLY A 49 -15.12 -10.00 16.12
C GLY A 49 -14.62 -8.66 15.54
N VAL A 50 -13.47 -8.66 14.89
CA VAL A 50 -12.95 -7.49 14.18
C VAL A 50 -13.55 -7.44 12.77
N GLU A 51 -14.01 -6.28 12.33
CA GLU A 51 -14.47 -6.09 10.97
C GLU A 51 -13.27 -5.97 10.01
N MET A 52 -13.27 -6.76 8.95
CA MET A 52 -12.24 -6.70 7.92
C MET A 52 -12.73 -5.80 6.78
N LEU A 53 -11.97 -4.76 6.49
CA LEU A 53 -12.28 -3.78 5.46
C LEU A 53 -11.30 -3.93 4.28
N ASP A 54 -11.83 -3.82 3.06
CA ASP A 54 -11.00 -3.78 1.86
C ASP A 54 -10.28 -2.43 1.76
N PRO A 55 -8.98 -2.38 1.46
CA PRO A 55 -8.24 -1.13 1.32
C PRO A 55 -8.70 -0.30 0.10
N GLY A 56 -9.21 -0.94 -0.94
CA GLY A 56 -9.39 -0.28 -2.22
C GLY A 56 -8.06 0.25 -2.77
N SER A 57 -8.13 1.32 -3.55
CA SER A 57 -6.97 2.01 -4.09
C SER A 57 -7.24 3.52 -4.10
N ALA A 58 -6.25 4.32 -3.71
CA ALA A 58 -6.36 5.76 -3.81
C ALA A 58 -6.42 6.19 -5.28
N SER A 59 -7.37 7.04 -5.63
CA SER A 59 -7.48 7.63 -6.96
C SER A 59 -6.40 8.70 -7.17
N ASP A 60 -6.10 9.00 -8.44
CA ASP A 60 -5.19 10.11 -8.76
C ASP A 60 -5.68 11.44 -8.17
N GLU A 61 -6.99 11.67 -8.13
CA GLU A 61 -7.58 12.87 -7.51
C GLU A 61 -7.27 12.94 -6.01
N GLU A 62 -7.33 11.82 -5.31
CA GLU A 62 -6.97 11.75 -3.90
C GLU A 62 -5.48 11.96 -3.67
N LEU A 63 -4.64 11.35 -4.52
CA LEU A 63 -3.19 11.51 -4.46
C LEU A 63 -2.74 12.94 -4.77
N LEU A 64 -3.44 13.65 -5.67
CA LEU A 64 -3.17 15.04 -6.02
C LEU A 64 -3.41 16.03 -4.87
N ARG A 65 -4.06 15.62 -3.80
CA ARG A 65 -4.20 16.46 -2.60
C ARG A 65 -2.88 16.64 -1.85
N VAL A 66 -1.92 15.74 -2.05
CA VAL A 66 -0.62 15.72 -1.37
C VAL A 66 0.54 15.81 -2.36
N HIS A 67 0.41 15.19 -3.52
CA HIS A 67 1.46 15.11 -4.53
C HIS A 67 1.15 15.95 -5.76
N THR A 68 2.19 16.42 -6.45
CA THR A 68 2.02 17.07 -7.75
C THR A 68 1.72 16.02 -8.83
N SER A 69 1.02 16.42 -9.89
CA SER A 69 0.81 15.55 -11.07
C SER A 69 2.12 15.09 -11.70
N ARG A 70 3.15 15.93 -11.66
CA ARG A 70 4.50 15.58 -12.13
C ARG A 70 5.11 14.42 -11.33
N TYR A 71 4.97 14.43 -10.01
CA TYR A 71 5.48 13.35 -9.17
C TYR A 71 4.71 12.05 -9.40
N ILE A 72 3.38 12.10 -9.42
CA ILE A 72 2.54 10.93 -9.71
C ILE A 72 2.90 10.34 -11.07
N GLY A 73 3.06 11.18 -12.09
CA GLY A 73 3.50 10.76 -13.42
C GLY A 73 4.88 10.09 -13.41
N ALA A 74 5.81 10.60 -12.60
CA ALA A 74 7.15 10.00 -12.45
C ALA A 74 7.09 8.60 -11.82
N VAL A 75 6.26 8.41 -10.79
CA VAL A 75 6.07 7.09 -10.15
C VAL A 75 5.45 6.08 -11.13
N LYS A 76 4.44 6.50 -11.89
CA LYS A 76 3.83 5.65 -12.93
C LYS A 76 4.85 5.25 -14.00
N ALA A 77 5.62 6.19 -14.49
CA ALA A 77 6.64 5.93 -15.51
C ALA A 77 7.74 4.99 -14.98
N ALA A 78 8.22 5.22 -13.76
CA ALA A 78 9.22 4.38 -13.13
C ALA A 78 8.76 2.93 -12.95
N GLY A 79 7.50 2.72 -12.56
CA GLY A 79 6.91 1.39 -12.41
C GLY A 79 6.61 0.66 -13.72
N GLY A 80 6.63 1.36 -14.85
CA GLY A 80 6.41 0.78 -16.18
C GLY A 80 7.70 0.45 -16.95
N LEU A 81 8.87 0.76 -16.39
CA LEU A 81 10.15 0.51 -17.05
C LEU A 81 10.58 -0.97 -16.98
N PRO A 82 11.33 -1.44 -17.99
CA PRO A 82 12.00 -2.73 -17.92
C PRO A 82 12.97 -2.81 -16.74
N PRO A 83 13.22 -4.02 -16.18
CA PRO A 83 14.22 -4.22 -15.15
C PRO A 83 15.61 -3.69 -15.57
N GLY A 84 16.23 -2.93 -14.67
CA GLY A 84 17.56 -2.34 -14.89
C GLY A 84 17.57 -0.96 -15.54
N GLU A 85 16.44 -0.47 -16.01
CA GLU A 85 16.30 0.92 -16.44
C GLU A 85 15.98 1.82 -15.24
N HIS A 86 16.62 3.00 -15.22
CA HIS A 86 16.48 3.97 -14.13
C HIS A 86 15.74 5.22 -14.61
N TYR A 87 14.67 5.53 -13.92
CA TYR A 87 13.91 6.75 -14.13
C TYR A 87 13.48 7.34 -12.78
N GLY A 88 13.45 8.64 -12.71
CA GLY A 88 12.89 9.31 -11.54
C GLY A 88 13.88 9.63 -10.42
N MET A 89 15.20 9.48 -10.65
CA MET A 89 16.24 9.84 -9.67
C MET A 89 16.09 11.27 -9.15
N SER A 90 15.71 12.22 -10.01
CA SER A 90 15.41 13.60 -9.63
C SER A 90 14.18 13.75 -8.73
N HIS A 91 13.39 12.69 -8.57
CA HIS A 91 12.23 12.61 -7.69
C HIS A 91 12.47 11.70 -6.47
N GLY A 92 13.71 11.30 -6.22
CA GLY A 92 14.06 10.39 -5.14
C GLY A 92 13.68 8.92 -5.38
N LEU A 93 13.40 8.55 -6.64
CA LEU A 93 13.07 7.18 -7.03
C LEU A 93 14.29 6.46 -7.60
N GLY A 94 14.40 5.15 -7.38
CA GLY A 94 15.48 4.33 -7.95
C GLY A 94 16.79 4.38 -7.16
N THR A 95 16.78 4.87 -5.93
CA THR A 95 17.93 4.78 -5.01
C THR A 95 18.02 3.40 -4.36
N ALA A 96 19.12 3.10 -3.68
CA ALA A 96 19.26 1.84 -2.95
C ALA A 96 18.19 1.67 -1.86
N ASP A 97 17.81 2.76 -1.20
CA ASP A 97 16.80 2.75 -0.13
C ASP A 97 15.36 2.81 -0.67
N ASN A 98 15.19 3.31 -1.89
CA ASN A 98 13.89 3.45 -2.54
C ASN A 98 13.96 2.96 -4.00
N PRO A 99 14.23 1.68 -4.20
CA PRO A 99 14.34 1.12 -5.55
C PRO A 99 12.99 1.11 -6.27
N THR A 100 13.02 1.26 -7.57
CA THR A 100 11.83 1.10 -8.42
C THR A 100 11.50 -0.38 -8.59
N PHE A 101 10.23 -0.68 -8.75
CA PHE A 101 9.75 -2.03 -9.03
C PHE A 101 8.50 -1.97 -9.93
N PRO A 102 8.22 -3.05 -10.69
CA PRO A 102 7.05 -3.08 -11.56
C PRO A 102 5.74 -2.82 -10.81
N ALA A 103 4.85 -2.04 -11.41
CA ALA A 103 3.55 -1.66 -10.84
C ALA A 103 3.64 -0.94 -9.48
N MET A 104 4.74 -0.21 -9.23
CA MET A 104 4.94 0.48 -7.96
C MET A 104 3.88 1.56 -7.68
N HIS A 105 3.32 2.17 -8.73
CA HIS A 105 2.23 3.13 -8.56
C HIS A 105 0.97 2.45 -8.00
N GLU A 106 0.56 1.35 -8.60
CA GLU A 106 -0.62 0.59 -8.20
C GLU A 106 -0.48 0.05 -6.77
N ALA A 107 0.69 -0.49 -6.45
CA ALA A 107 0.99 -0.98 -5.10
C ALA A 107 0.96 0.16 -4.07
N SER A 108 1.56 1.31 -4.39
CA SER A 108 1.56 2.49 -3.51
C SER A 108 0.15 3.07 -3.33
N ALA A 109 -0.64 3.11 -4.42
CA ALA A 109 -2.01 3.58 -4.37
C ALA A 109 -2.91 2.67 -3.51
N ALA A 110 -2.68 1.35 -3.53
CA ALA A 110 -3.36 0.42 -2.64
C ALA A 110 -3.03 0.67 -1.16
N VAL A 111 -1.76 0.92 -0.84
CA VAL A 111 -1.33 1.27 0.54
C VAL A 111 -1.98 2.58 0.99
N ALA A 112 -1.96 3.61 0.16
CA ALA A 112 -2.64 4.88 0.45
C ALA A 112 -4.16 4.69 0.59
N GLY A 113 -4.75 3.87 -0.27
CA GLY A 113 -6.16 3.50 -0.21
C GLY A 113 -6.54 2.84 1.11
N GLY A 114 -5.68 1.99 1.64
CA GLY A 114 -5.86 1.36 2.95
C GLY A 114 -5.95 2.39 4.09
N THR A 115 -5.08 3.39 4.08
CA THR A 115 -5.13 4.49 5.06
C THR A 115 -6.41 5.32 4.92
N LEU A 116 -6.82 5.61 3.67
CA LEU A 116 -8.07 6.33 3.40
C LEU A 116 -9.29 5.52 3.84
N ALA A 117 -9.31 4.21 3.60
CA ALA A 117 -10.39 3.33 4.04
C ALA A 117 -10.52 3.32 5.56
N ALA A 118 -9.39 3.22 6.28
CA ALA A 118 -9.37 3.29 7.74
C ALA A 118 -9.90 4.64 8.25
N ALA A 119 -9.45 5.75 7.66
CA ALA A 119 -9.89 7.09 8.05
C ALA A 119 -11.38 7.33 7.80
N ARG A 120 -11.96 6.70 6.77
CA ARG A 120 -13.39 6.81 6.44
C ARG A 120 -14.27 5.93 7.31
N ALA A 121 -13.71 4.91 7.94
CA ALA A 121 -14.44 3.99 8.80
C ALA A 121 -14.70 4.56 10.21
N ILE A 122 -13.98 5.62 10.60
CA ILE A 122 -14.16 6.34 11.85
C ILE A 122 -15.26 7.39 11.68
#